data_589fae0189a3a80a6fe2381d5daa5722
#
_entry.id   589fae0189a3a80a6fe2381d5daa5722
#
_cell.length_a   1.000
_cell.length_b   1.000
_cell.length_c   1.000
_cell.angle_alpha   90.00
_cell.angle_beta   90.00
_cell.angle_gamma   90.00
#
_symmetry.space_group_name_H-M   'P 1'
#
loop_
_entity.id
_entity.type
_entity.pdbx_description
1 polymer ?
#
loop_
_entity_poly.entity_id
_entity_poly.type
_entity_poly.pdbx_seq_one_letter_code
_entity_poly.pdbx_strand_id
1 'polypeptide(L)'
;LHMAARPRDTGRIGMTPHRAVALAVELATIILSIIAALSLGWVFIDNTMLNDLIALALTSHAIAIVTRRAGFSMLSSALVSILGFLVMMNMLLFPETAGSIIPTQDSLTLLRVDLRNAWTLFEEEPTPVEAARGFVVAGGAALWLIAFLADWAALRLRSSLEAIAPATSIFVFTSVLGAETDQVRHGAIYAAAVAAVLLAMRAARRVREEVWIASGTGNGVHTTLRVGTVATALALGIGVVAGPAFPNAGEGVLDPTEWDDGPQTRQVVSPLVEIGASLVNQSNSEMFSVRVDDPQASQHYWRLMALTDFDGTSWKRKSNFAEARGRVGSNIPDSTPRTTIRQTITTLSLANIYMPAAYEVSTVIDSSGIDLEYEQATGALVVTRESAEAAGRGFTYVIESAVPNYTPESLPANATAGLDAEFVTAHTSLPPVCDSDDEVTRCWPDWVTGEAERITASAATDYERVRLLQSFFVDSNSFTYDLNVASGHSINTIEDFLNVRRGYCEQFASTFAAMARSIGIPTRIAVGFTWGEFDVERGEYVVRGEHAHAWPELYFSG
;
A
#
# COMPACT_ATOMS: atom_id res chain seq x y z
N LEU A 1 -47.69 64.72 -34.93
CA LEU A 1 -46.66 64.52 -33.93
C LEU A 1 -47.10 63.30 -33.04
N HIS A 2 -46.54 62.10 -33.36
CA HIS A 2 -46.58 60.96 -32.45
C HIS A 2 -45.13 60.58 -32.16
N MET A 3 -44.66 60.92 -30.95
CA MET A 3 -43.42 60.45 -30.36
C MET A 3 -43.65 59.02 -29.92
N ALA A 4 -43.05 58.04 -30.62
CA ALA A 4 -42.96 56.66 -30.20
C ALA A 4 -41.92 56.53 -29.07
N ALA A 5 -42.35 56.14 -27.86
CA ALA A 5 -41.50 55.83 -26.73
C ALA A 5 -40.63 54.61 -27.04
N ARG A 6 -39.30 54.72 -26.96
CA ARG A 6 -38.36 53.62 -26.99
C ARG A 6 -38.55 52.76 -25.71
N PRO A 7 -38.64 51.43 -25.82
CA PRO A 7 -38.66 50.59 -24.66
C PRO A 7 -37.32 50.70 -23.91
N ARG A 8 -37.36 50.91 -22.60
CA ARG A 8 -36.21 50.85 -21.70
C ARG A 8 -35.69 49.40 -21.69
N ASP A 9 -34.52 49.26 -22.25
CA ASP A 9 -33.74 48.02 -22.16
C ASP A 9 -33.37 47.83 -20.67
N THR A 10 -34.10 46.96 -19.96
CA THR A 10 -33.74 46.49 -18.63
C THR A 10 -32.60 45.54 -18.78
N GLY A 11 -31.37 46.05 -18.59
CA GLY A 11 -30.11 45.31 -18.68
C GLY A 11 -30.08 44.07 -17.74
N ARG A 12 -30.66 42.97 -18.21
CA ARG A 12 -30.27 41.65 -17.72
C ARG A 12 -28.88 41.37 -18.28
N ILE A 13 -27.87 41.40 -17.43
CA ILE A 13 -26.53 40.88 -17.71
C ILE A 13 -26.67 39.35 -17.87
N GLY A 14 -27.29 38.94 -18.97
CA GLY A 14 -27.41 37.54 -19.35
C GLY A 14 -26.10 37.12 -20.01
N MET A 15 -25.46 36.08 -19.46
CA MET A 15 -24.30 35.45 -20.05
C MET A 15 -24.65 34.98 -21.46
N THR A 16 -23.82 35.32 -22.46
CA THR A 16 -24.08 34.89 -23.86
C THR A 16 -24.04 33.36 -23.92
N PRO A 17 -24.88 32.71 -24.79
CA PRO A 17 -24.91 31.24 -24.93
C PRO A 17 -23.54 30.61 -25.12
N HIS A 18 -22.67 31.26 -25.90
CA HIS A 18 -21.29 30.81 -26.12
C HIS A 18 -20.43 30.77 -24.87
N ARG A 19 -20.58 31.78 -23.98
CA ARG A 19 -19.85 31.79 -22.68
C ARG A 19 -20.39 30.76 -21.72
N ALA A 20 -21.70 30.55 -21.68
CA ALA A 20 -22.34 29.56 -20.82
C ALA A 20 -21.89 28.14 -21.17
N VAL A 21 -21.85 27.83 -22.47
CA VAL A 21 -21.44 26.47 -22.91
C VAL A 21 -19.93 26.26 -22.75
N ALA A 22 -19.10 27.28 -23.00
CA ALA A 22 -17.66 27.18 -22.73
C ALA A 22 -17.39 26.93 -21.24
N LEU A 23 -18.09 27.62 -20.35
CA LEU A 23 -18.01 27.39 -18.90
C LEU A 23 -18.48 25.98 -18.51
N ALA A 24 -19.52 25.46 -19.15
CA ALA A 24 -19.98 24.09 -18.91
C ALA A 24 -18.92 23.04 -19.29
N VAL A 25 -18.18 23.24 -20.38
CA VAL A 25 -17.06 22.38 -20.79
C VAL A 25 -15.92 22.49 -19.77
N GLU A 26 -15.54 23.71 -19.36
CA GLU A 26 -14.52 23.94 -18.32
C GLU A 26 -14.87 23.20 -17.02
N LEU A 27 -16.08 23.36 -16.52
CA LEU A 27 -16.54 22.72 -15.28
C LEU A 27 -16.57 21.19 -15.41
N ALA A 28 -17.04 20.66 -16.53
CA ALA A 28 -17.12 19.23 -16.76
C ALA A 28 -15.71 18.59 -16.81
N THR A 29 -14.73 19.24 -17.45
CA THR A 29 -13.34 18.73 -17.47
C THR A 29 -12.66 18.84 -16.12
N ILE A 30 -12.93 19.89 -15.33
CA ILE A 30 -12.44 20.01 -13.95
C ILE A 30 -13.01 18.89 -13.08
N ILE A 31 -14.32 18.63 -13.14
CA ILE A 31 -14.96 17.55 -12.37
C ILE A 31 -14.37 16.20 -12.77
N LEU A 32 -14.16 15.93 -14.03
CA LEU A 32 -13.55 14.69 -14.52
C LEU A 32 -12.13 14.51 -13.94
N SER A 33 -11.31 15.57 -13.93
CA SER A 33 -9.97 15.55 -13.34
C SER A 33 -9.99 15.34 -11.83
N ILE A 34 -10.96 15.91 -11.11
CA ILE A 34 -11.13 15.69 -9.67
C ILE A 34 -11.50 14.22 -9.39
N ILE A 35 -12.41 13.63 -10.17
CA ILE A 35 -12.80 12.22 -10.00
C ILE A 35 -11.60 11.31 -10.29
N ALA A 36 -10.79 11.62 -11.31
CA ALA A 36 -9.54 10.89 -11.55
C ALA A 36 -8.53 11.07 -10.41
N ALA A 37 -8.44 12.25 -9.79
CA ALA A 37 -7.60 12.45 -8.61
C ALA A 37 -8.09 11.63 -7.40
N LEU A 38 -9.40 11.62 -7.16
CA LEU A 38 -10.00 10.82 -6.08
C LEU A 38 -9.77 9.33 -6.25
N SER A 39 -9.75 8.82 -7.50
CA SER A 39 -9.49 7.40 -7.75
C SER A 39 -8.07 6.97 -7.36
N LEU A 40 -7.10 7.87 -7.30
CA LEU A 40 -5.75 7.55 -6.79
C LEU A 40 -5.78 7.14 -5.31
N GLY A 41 -6.75 7.61 -4.52
CA GLY A 41 -6.92 7.18 -3.13
C GLY A 41 -7.20 5.69 -2.94
N TRP A 42 -7.60 4.96 -3.99
CA TRP A 42 -7.81 3.50 -3.91
C TRP A 42 -6.50 2.70 -3.90
N VAL A 43 -5.43 3.33 -4.36
CA VAL A 43 -4.09 2.73 -4.43
C VAL A 43 -3.32 2.93 -3.13
N PHE A 44 -3.79 3.82 -2.24
CA PHE A 44 -3.09 4.21 -1.02
C PHE A 44 -3.87 3.88 0.25
N ILE A 45 -3.14 3.58 1.32
CA ILE A 45 -3.71 3.23 2.63
C ILE A 45 -4.44 4.44 3.24
N ASP A 46 -3.94 5.66 3.01
CA ASP A 46 -4.52 6.89 3.53
C ASP A 46 -4.82 7.90 2.42
N ASN A 47 -5.66 8.89 2.76
CA ASN A 47 -6.11 9.93 1.85
C ASN A 47 -5.44 11.29 2.09
N THR A 48 -4.36 11.34 2.86
CA THR A 48 -3.71 12.61 3.27
C THR A 48 -3.24 13.44 2.08
N MET A 49 -2.75 12.77 1.03
CA MET A 49 -2.23 13.41 -0.18
C MET A 49 -3.31 13.89 -1.18
N LEU A 50 -4.57 13.45 -1.05
CA LEU A 50 -5.61 13.80 -2.03
C LEU A 50 -5.83 15.30 -2.14
N ASN A 51 -5.68 16.04 -1.05
CA ASN A 51 -5.81 17.50 -1.05
C ASN A 51 -4.74 18.15 -1.93
N ASP A 52 -3.51 17.69 -1.86
CA ASP A 52 -2.39 18.22 -2.67
C ASP A 52 -2.57 17.87 -4.15
N LEU A 53 -2.99 16.64 -4.46
CA LEU A 53 -3.28 16.20 -5.81
C LEU A 53 -4.41 17.00 -6.45
N ILE A 54 -5.50 17.25 -5.72
CA ILE A 54 -6.61 18.07 -6.18
C ILE A 54 -6.16 19.53 -6.36
N ALA A 55 -5.36 20.09 -5.45
CA ALA A 55 -4.82 21.44 -5.56
C ALA A 55 -3.95 21.60 -6.81
N LEU A 56 -3.09 20.62 -7.10
CA LEU A 56 -2.27 20.59 -8.31
C LEU A 56 -3.14 20.56 -9.59
N ALA A 57 -4.15 19.69 -9.65
CA ALA A 57 -5.08 19.61 -10.79
C ALA A 57 -5.86 20.91 -11.00
N LEU A 58 -6.41 21.50 -9.94
CA LEU A 58 -7.16 22.76 -10.00
C LEU A 58 -6.27 23.93 -10.45
N THR A 59 -5.04 24.01 -9.93
CA THR A 59 -4.09 25.07 -10.33
C THR A 59 -3.70 24.93 -11.80
N SER A 60 -3.49 23.71 -12.29
CA SER A 60 -3.23 23.44 -13.72
C SER A 60 -4.39 23.91 -14.61
N HIS A 61 -5.64 23.57 -14.25
CA HIS A 61 -6.81 24.06 -14.94
C HIS A 61 -6.90 25.60 -14.93
N ALA A 62 -6.63 26.22 -13.77
CA ALA A 62 -6.66 27.68 -13.65
C ALA A 62 -5.64 28.33 -14.60
N ILE A 63 -4.41 27.82 -14.66
CA ILE A 63 -3.36 28.30 -15.58
C ILE A 63 -3.80 28.11 -17.04
N ALA A 64 -4.34 26.93 -17.39
CA ALA A 64 -4.83 26.66 -18.75
C ALA A 64 -5.94 27.63 -19.17
N ILE A 65 -6.91 27.88 -18.29
CA ILE A 65 -8.01 28.82 -18.51
C ILE A 65 -7.51 30.26 -18.65
N VAL A 66 -6.62 30.71 -17.75
CA VAL A 66 -6.08 32.09 -17.77
C VAL A 66 -5.26 32.33 -19.02
N THR A 67 -4.31 31.43 -19.36
CA THR A 67 -3.47 31.58 -20.55
C THR A 67 -4.27 31.52 -21.84
N ARG A 68 -5.31 30.68 -21.90
CA ARG A 68 -6.23 30.62 -23.04
C ARG A 68 -7.04 31.91 -23.19
N ARG A 69 -7.60 32.44 -22.08
CA ARG A 69 -8.39 33.70 -22.11
C ARG A 69 -7.52 34.91 -22.39
N ALA A 70 -6.25 34.88 -21.99
CA ALA A 70 -5.27 35.92 -22.32
C ALA A 70 -4.72 35.84 -23.75
N GLY A 71 -5.13 34.84 -24.54
CA GLY A 71 -4.72 34.71 -25.95
C GLY A 71 -3.32 34.17 -26.17
N PHE A 72 -2.72 33.52 -25.16
CA PHE A 72 -1.38 32.91 -25.30
C PHE A 72 -1.37 31.81 -26.35
N SER A 73 -0.24 31.66 -27.04
CA SER A 73 -0.01 30.53 -27.94
C SER A 73 0.04 29.22 -27.13
N MET A 74 -0.04 28.08 -27.82
CA MET A 74 0.03 26.78 -27.19
C MET A 74 1.36 26.57 -26.47
N LEU A 75 2.46 26.92 -27.15
CA LEU A 75 3.81 26.79 -26.60
C LEU A 75 4.01 27.67 -25.36
N SER A 76 3.59 28.95 -25.43
CA SER A 76 3.68 29.84 -24.26
C SER A 76 2.79 29.41 -23.09
N SER A 77 1.59 28.87 -23.37
CA SER A 77 0.73 28.30 -22.33
C SER A 77 1.38 27.07 -21.68
N ALA A 78 2.01 26.21 -22.47
CA ALA A 78 2.72 25.02 -21.93
C ALA A 78 3.92 25.42 -21.06
N LEU A 79 4.71 26.41 -21.50
CA LEU A 79 5.85 26.91 -20.71
C LEU A 79 5.40 27.52 -19.37
N VAL A 80 4.32 28.33 -19.37
CA VAL A 80 3.74 28.87 -18.13
C VAL A 80 3.20 27.75 -17.24
N SER A 81 2.61 26.70 -17.83
CA SER A 81 2.10 25.55 -17.08
C SER A 81 3.23 24.76 -16.43
N ILE A 82 4.33 24.50 -17.16
CA ILE A 82 5.51 23.81 -16.60
C ILE A 82 6.11 24.61 -15.44
N LEU A 83 6.28 25.92 -15.63
CA LEU A 83 6.80 26.78 -14.56
C LEU A 83 5.86 26.78 -13.34
N GLY A 84 4.55 26.86 -13.58
CA GLY A 84 3.54 26.76 -12.53
C GLY A 84 3.59 25.44 -11.76
N PHE A 85 3.81 24.33 -12.48
CA PHE A 85 4.00 23.02 -11.86
C PHE A 85 5.20 22.99 -10.95
N LEU A 86 6.36 23.44 -11.42
CA LEU A 86 7.60 23.45 -10.64
C LEU A 86 7.46 24.29 -9.37
N VAL A 87 6.79 25.45 -9.45
CA VAL A 87 6.53 26.31 -8.29
C VAL A 87 5.58 25.62 -7.30
N MET A 88 4.45 25.09 -7.77
CA MET A 88 3.46 24.44 -6.92
C MET A 88 4.01 23.17 -6.28
N MET A 89 4.74 22.35 -7.02
CA MET A 89 5.42 21.17 -6.50
C MET A 89 6.38 21.55 -5.37
N ASN A 90 7.24 22.56 -5.59
CA ASN A 90 8.19 23.00 -4.57
C ASN A 90 7.49 23.54 -3.30
N MET A 91 6.40 24.28 -3.45
CA MET A 91 5.68 24.87 -2.31
C MET A 91 4.86 23.87 -1.52
N LEU A 92 4.25 22.88 -2.18
CA LEU A 92 3.36 21.91 -1.52
C LEU A 92 4.12 20.70 -0.98
N LEU A 93 5.05 20.16 -1.77
CA LEU A 93 5.65 18.86 -1.47
C LEU A 93 7.05 18.96 -0.84
N PHE A 94 7.72 20.13 -0.96
CA PHE A 94 9.06 20.35 -0.40
C PHE A 94 9.13 21.63 0.45
N PRO A 95 8.24 21.81 1.45
CA PRO A 95 8.21 23.02 2.28
C PRO A 95 9.52 23.24 3.04
N GLU A 96 10.25 22.17 3.39
CA GLU A 96 11.53 22.21 4.08
C GLU A 96 12.65 22.89 3.27
N THR A 97 12.58 22.84 1.93
CA THR A 97 13.54 23.49 1.02
C THR A 97 13.00 24.76 0.37
N ALA A 98 11.76 25.14 0.73
CA ALA A 98 11.03 26.27 0.13
C ALA A 98 11.53 27.67 0.53
N GLY A 99 12.79 27.81 0.90
CA GLY A 99 13.44 29.14 1.05
C GLY A 99 13.47 29.96 -0.25
N SER A 100 13.11 29.36 -1.39
CA SER A 100 12.94 30.00 -2.71
C SER A 100 11.66 29.49 -3.39
N ILE A 101 11.06 30.34 -4.22
CA ILE A 101 9.87 30.02 -5.03
C ILE A 101 10.19 28.97 -6.12
N ILE A 102 11.45 28.92 -6.54
CA ILE A 102 11.94 28.00 -7.58
C ILE A 102 12.67 26.84 -6.89
N PRO A 103 12.51 25.58 -7.38
CA PRO A 103 13.24 24.43 -6.84
C PRO A 103 14.75 24.68 -6.78
N THR A 104 15.35 24.37 -5.64
CA THR A 104 16.79 24.42 -5.39
C THR A 104 17.46 23.11 -5.79
N GLN A 105 18.80 23.04 -5.70
CA GLN A 105 19.51 21.77 -5.86
C GLN A 105 19.10 20.74 -4.80
N ASP A 106 18.86 21.19 -3.57
CA ASP A 106 18.40 20.34 -2.48
C ASP A 106 17.00 19.77 -2.76
N SER A 107 16.06 20.61 -3.23
CA SER A 107 14.73 20.15 -3.67
C SER A 107 14.82 19.09 -4.78
N LEU A 108 15.75 19.25 -5.74
CA LEU A 108 15.94 18.28 -6.84
C LEU A 108 16.59 16.98 -6.36
N THR A 109 17.45 17.04 -5.37
CA THR A 109 18.07 15.86 -4.76
C THR A 109 17.03 15.05 -4.00
N LEU A 110 16.24 15.71 -3.13
CA LEU A 110 15.12 15.08 -2.42
C LEU A 110 14.11 14.47 -3.41
N LEU A 111 13.75 15.20 -4.46
CA LEU A 111 12.86 14.70 -5.51
C LEU A 111 13.35 13.39 -6.14
N ARG A 112 14.66 13.29 -6.44
CA ARG A 112 15.25 12.07 -7.02
C ARG A 112 15.22 10.91 -6.04
N VAL A 113 15.51 11.16 -4.77
CA VAL A 113 15.45 10.15 -3.71
C VAL A 113 14.02 9.66 -3.55
N ASP A 114 13.05 10.58 -3.40
CA ASP A 114 11.64 10.23 -3.21
C ASP A 114 11.04 9.47 -4.39
N LEU A 115 11.36 9.87 -5.64
CA LEU A 115 10.91 9.16 -6.83
C LEU A 115 11.51 7.76 -6.93
N ARG A 116 12.79 7.59 -6.56
CA ARG A 116 13.43 6.28 -6.55
C ARG A 116 12.81 5.38 -5.47
N ASN A 117 12.58 5.92 -4.27
CA ASN A 117 11.93 5.20 -3.19
C ASN A 117 10.51 4.78 -3.59
N ALA A 118 9.73 5.70 -4.18
CA ALA A 118 8.39 5.37 -4.69
C ALA A 118 8.43 4.29 -5.78
N TRP A 119 9.42 4.34 -6.68
CA TRP A 119 9.59 3.29 -7.69
C TRP A 119 9.88 1.93 -7.07
N THR A 120 10.77 1.88 -6.08
CA THR A 120 11.06 0.64 -5.35
C THR A 120 9.82 0.11 -4.61
N LEU A 121 9.07 1.00 -3.93
CA LEU A 121 7.82 0.62 -3.27
C LEU A 121 6.78 0.10 -4.29
N PHE A 122 6.70 0.72 -5.47
CA PHE A 122 5.78 0.27 -6.52
C PHE A 122 6.12 -1.13 -7.06
N GLU A 123 7.42 -1.47 -7.15
CA GLU A 123 7.86 -2.79 -7.60
C GLU A 123 7.73 -3.86 -6.50
N GLU A 124 7.83 -3.46 -5.23
CA GLU A 124 7.99 -4.37 -4.11
C GLU A 124 6.73 -4.54 -3.25
N GLU A 125 5.84 -3.54 -3.23
CA GLU A 125 4.64 -3.54 -2.38
C GLU A 125 3.36 -3.62 -3.21
N PRO A 126 2.45 -4.56 -2.91
CA PRO A 126 1.14 -4.59 -3.51
C PRO A 126 0.26 -3.45 -2.97
N THR A 127 -0.68 -3.02 -3.77
CA THR A 127 -1.67 -2.00 -3.38
C THR A 127 -2.70 -2.58 -2.39
N PRO A 128 -3.18 -1.78 -1.41
CA PRO A 128 -2.87 -0.35 -1.21
C PRO A 128 -1.52 -0.13 -0.50
N VAL A 129 -0.75 0.85 -0.99
CA VAL A 129 0.57 1.22 -0.45
C VAL A 129 0.51 2.49 0.40
N GLU A 130 1.53 2.73 1.22
CA GLU A 130 1.66 3.98 1.96
C GLU A 130 1.90 5.16 0.99
N ALA A 131 1.28 6.31 1.28
CA ALA A 131 1.34 7.50 0.44
C ALA A 131 2.71 8.20 0.54
N ALA A 132 3.78 7.53 0.09
CA ALA A 132 5.11 8.13 0.05
C ALA A 132 5.14 9.37 -0.87
N ARG A 133 5.90 10.40 -0.48
CA ARG A 133 5.98 11.69 -1.19
C ARG A 133 6.30 11.52 -2.69
N GLY A 134 7.12 10.55 -3.06
CA GLY A 134 7.44 10.27 -4.46
C GLY A 134 6.22 9.87 -5.31
N PHE A 135 5.25 9.15 -4.75
CA PHE A 135 3.98 8.84 -5.42
C PHE A 135 3.13 10.10 -5.60
N VAL A 136 3.11 10.99 -4.61
CA VAL A 136 2.39 12.26 -4.69
C VAL A 136 2.97 13.14 -5.79
N VAL A 137 4.29 13.16 -5.94
CA VAL A 137 4.98 13.87 -7.03
C VAL A 137 4.60 13.27 -8.39
N ALA A 138 4.70 11.96 -8.55
CA ALA A 138 4.39 11.27 -9.81
C ALA A 138 2.91 11.41 -10.19
N GLY A 139 2.00 11.14 -9.25
CA GLY A 139 0.55 11.29 -9.42
C GLY A 139 0.15 12.75 -9.66
N GLY A 140 0.76 13.69 -8.94
CA GLY A 140 0.57 15.13 -9.11
C GLY A 140 1.01 15.61 -10.48
N ALA A 141 2.16 15.16 -10.98
CA ALA A 141 2.64 15.47 -12.34
C ALA A 141 1.69 14.92 -13.41
N ALA A 142 1.21 13.70 -13.26
CA ALA A 142 0.24 13.09 -14.15
C ALA A 142 -1.08 13.87 -14.16
N LEU A 143 -1.64 14.18 -12.99
CA LEU A 143 -2.88 14.95 -12.86
C LEU A 143 -2.74 16.38 -13.38
N TRP A 144 -1.58 17.02 -13.15
CA TRP A 144 -1.29 18.34 -13.72
C TRP A 144 -1.33 18.31 -15.26
N LEU A 145 -0.67 17.32 -15.84
CA LEU A 145 -0.66 17.14 -17.29
C LEU A 145 -2.05 16.85 -17.84
N ILE A 146 -2.81 15.97 -17.19
CA ILE A 146 -4.18 15.63 -17.54
C ILE A 146 -5.08 16.86 -17.53
N ALA A 147 -5.03 17.66 -16.48
CA ALA A 147 -5.83 18.88 -16.34
C ALA A 147 -5.51 19.90 -17.42
N PHE A 148 -4.23 20.10 -17.72
CA PHE A 148 -3.80 21.00 -18.81
C PHE A 148 -4.25 20.50 -20.18
N LEU A 149 -4.04 19.21 -20.47
CA LEU A 149 -4.40 18.60 -21.74
C LEU A 149 -5.92 18.55 -21.95
N ALA A 150 -6.68 18.31 -20.89
CA ALA A 150 -8.14 18.28 -20.96
C ALA A 150 -8.71 19.65 -21.39
N ASP A 151 -8.27 20.77 -20.78
CA ASP A 151 -8.68 22.13 -21.22
C ASP A 151 -8.24 22.41 -22.65
N TRP A 152 -7.00 22.07 -22.98
CA TRP A 152 -6.43 22.29 -24.30
C TRP A 152 -7.15 21.50 -25.38
N ALA A 153 -7.40 20.21 -25.17
CA ALA A 153 -8.09 19.34 -26.11
C ALA A 153 -9.56 19.74 -26.28
N ALA A 154 -10.26 20.00 -25.17
CA ALA A 154 -11.69 20.33 -25.20
C ALA A 154 -11.97 21.68 -25.86
N LEU A 155 -11.17 22.71 -25.59
CA LEU A 155 -11.50 24.10 -25.93
C LEU A 155 -10.65 24.67 -27.05
N ARG A 156 -9.40 24.20 -27.24
CA ARG A 156 -8.56 24.64 -28.38
C ARG A 156 -8.62 23.67 -29.56
N LEU A 157 -8.38 22.38 -29.38
CA LEU A 157 -8.47 21.34 -30.41
C LEU A 157 -9.91 20.95 -30.74
N ARG A 158 -10.80 21.04 -29.71
CA ARG A 158 -12.22 20.63 -29.79
C ARG A 158 -12.38 19.16 -30.07
N SER A 159 -11.45 18.35 -29.58
CA SER A 159 -11.50 16.92 -29.66
C SER A 159 -11.96 16.35 -28.33
N SER A 160 -12.96 15.49 -28.38
CA SER A 160 -13.54 14.89 -27.17
C SER A 160 -12.74 13.69 -26.69
N LEU A 161 -12.11 12.94 -27.58
CA LEU A 161 -11.31 11.79 -27.21
C LEU A 161 -10.08 12.21 -26.43
N GLU A 162 -9.31 13.15 -26.95
CA GLU A 162 -8.09 13.66 -26.34
C GLU A 162 -8.36 14.43 -25.03
N ALA A 163 -9.59 14.96 -24.87
CA ALA A 163 -9.99 15.61 -23.61
C ALA A 163 -10.30 14.61 -22.49
N ILE A 164 -10.69 13.38 -22.82
CA ILE A 164 -11.16 12.36 -21.87
C ILE A 164 -10.10 11.28 -21.64
N ALA A 165 -9.40 10.84 -22.69
CA ALA A 165 -8.49 9.70 -22.65
C ALA A 165 -7.43 9.76 -21.54
N PRO A 166 -6.75 10.90 -21.28
CA PRO A 166 -5.74 10.95 -20.21
C PRO A 166 -6.32 10.69 -18.79
N ALA A 167 -7.49 11.26 -18.48
CA ALA A 167 -8.16 11.00 -17.21
C ALA A 167 -8.66 9.55 -17.12
N THR A 168 -9.11 8.97 -18.25
CA THR A 168 -9.53 7.57 -18.33
C THR A 168 -8.35 6.64 -18.06
N SER A 169 -7.15 6.96 -18.54
CA SER A 169 -5.97 6.14 -18.30
C SER A 169 -5.64 6.03 -16.79
N ILE A 170 -5.71 7.15 -16.05
CA ILE A 170 -5.53 7.10 -14.57
C ILE A 170 -6.66 6.32 -13.92
N PHE A 171 -7.92 6.58 -14.28
CA PHE A 171 -9.05 5.87 -13.70
C PHE A 171 -8.96 4.36 -13.91
N VAL A 172 -8.60 3.91 -15.12
CA VAL A 172 -8.38 2.48 -15.42
C VAL A 172 -7.22 1.94 -14.61
N PHE A 173 -6.08 2.64 -14.57
CA PHE A 173 -4.91 2.26 -13.80
C PHE A 173 -5.26 2.05 -12.32
N THR A 174 -5.94 3.00 -11.71
CA THR A 174 -6.34 2.91 -10.29
C THR A 174 -7.43 1.85 -10.04
N SER A 175 -8.31 1.58 -11.02
CA SER A 175 -9.33 0.53 -10.91
C SER A 175 -8.74 -0.87 -11.03
N VAL A 176 -7.62 -1.03 -11.73
CA VAL A 176 -6.90 -2.31 -11.87
C VAL A 176 -6.05 -2.60 -10.63
N LEU A 177 -5.40 -1.56 -10.08
CA LEU A 177 -4.46 -1.73 -8.96
C LEU A 177 -5.11 -1.54 -7.59
N GLY A 178 -6.19 -0.76 -7.49
CA GLY A 178 -6.79 -0.38 -6.21
C GLY A 178 -7.65 -1.49 -5.61
N ALA A 179 -7.52 -1.69 -4.29
CA ALA A 179 -8.35 -2.59 -3.50
C ALA A 179 -9.70 -1.94 -3.16
N GLU A 180 -10.60 -1.78 -4.12
CA GLU A 180 -11.87 -1.08 -3.93
C GLU A 180 -13.05 -2.06 -3.87
N THR A 181 -13.88 -1.93 -2.83
CA THR A 181 -15.08 -2.77 -2.64
C THR A 181 -16.30 -2.32 -3.44
N ASP A 182 -16.33 -1.07 -3.93
CA ASP A 182 -17.48 -0.43 -4.60
C ASP A 182 -17.20 -0.04 -6.07
N GLN A 183 -16.44 -0.85 -6.80
CA GLN A 183 -16.00 -0.57 -8.18
C GLN A 183 -17.13 -0.17 -9.13
N VAL A 184 -18.29 -0.82 -9.03
CA VAL A 184 -19.47 -0.50 -9.88
C VAL A 184 -19.97 0.92 -9.62
N ARG A 185 -20.05 1.36 -8.38
CA ARG A 185 -20.48 2.71 -8.01
C ARG A 185 -19.51 3.77 -8.54
N HIS A 186 -18.22 3.54 -8.36
CA HIS A 186 -17.17 4.45 -8.81
C HIS A 186 -17.07 4.49 -10.33
N GLY A 187 -17.19 3.35 -11.00
CA GLY A 187 -17.32 3.26 -12.46
C GLY A 187 -18.51 4.04 -13.01
N ALA A 188 -19.66 3.98 -12.33
CA ALA A 188 -20.85 4.74 -12.71
C ALA A 188 -20.63 6.27 -12.54
N ILE A 189 -20.02 6.71 -11.44
CA ILE A 189 -19.68 8.12 -11.21
C ILE A 189 -18.72 8.63 -12.28
N TYR A 190 -17.67 7.86 -12.59
CA TYR A 190 -16.72 8.21 -13.64
C TYR A 190 -17.39 8.30 -15.01
N ALA A 191 -18.19 7.31 -15.38
CA ALA A 191 -18.94 7.29 -16.64
C ALA A 191 -19.92 8.48 -16.75
N ALA A 192 -20.54 8.90 -15.64
CA ALA A 192 -21.38 10.11 -15.61
C ALA A 192 -20.57 11.37 -15.89
N ALA A 193 -19.36 11.49 -15.34
CA ALA A 193 -18.49 12.63 -15.60
C ALA A 193 -18.02 12.67 -17.06
N VAL A 194 -17.64 11.53 -17.63
CA VAL A 194 -17.31 11.40 -19.07
C VAL A 194 -18.50 11.83 -19.94
N ALA A 195 -19.71 11.33 -19.63
CA ALA A 195 -20.92 11.72 -20.35
C ALA A 195 -21.21 13.23 -20.25
N ALA A 196 -20.97 13.84 -19.09
CA ALA A 196 -21.11 15.28 -18.90
C ALA A 196 -20.15 16.08 -19.80
N VAL A 197 -18.88 15.66 -19.92
CA VAL A 197 -17.91 16.28 -20.85
C VAL A 197 -18.38 16.15 -22.28
N LEU A 198 -18.79 14.94 -22.71
CA LEU A 198 -19.29 14.70 -24.07
C LEU A 198 -20.52 15.55 -24.41
N LEU A 199 -21.48 15.64 -23.49
CA LEU A 199 -22.70 16.44 -23.66
C LEU A 199 -22.37 17.94 -23.72
N ALA A 200 -21.50 18.44 -22.85
CA ALA A 200 -21.07 19.84 -22.85
C ALA A 200 -20.36 20.20 -24.17
N MET A 201 -19.44 19.35 -24.64
CA MET A 201 -18.73 19.55 -25.91
C MET A 201 -19.68 19.47 -27.13
N ARG A 202 -20.64 18.55 -27.10
CA ARG A 202 -21.66 18.44 -28.14
C ARG A 202 -22.57 19.69 -28.18
N ALA A 203 -22.98 20.20 -27.00
CA ALA A 203 -23.71 21.47 -26.92
C ALA A 203 -22.88 22.64 -27.45
N ALA A 204 -21.58 22.68 -27.15
CA ALA A 204 -20.66 23.71 -27.67
C ALA A 204 -20.50 23.69 -29.19
N ARG A 205 -20.52 22.51 -29.80
CA ARG A 205 -20.50 22.38 -31.28
C ARG A 205 -21.80 22.93 -31.88
N ARG A 206 -22.96 22.57 -31.34
CA ARG A 206 -24.28 23.00 -31.86
C ARG A 206 -24.48 24.52 -31.77
N VAL A 207 -24.14 25.14 -30.62
CA VAL A 207 -24.26 26.62 -30.48
C VAL A 207 -23.44 27.36 -31.57
N ARG A 208 -22.37 26.75 -32.06
CA ARG A 208 -21.55 27.34 -33.17
C ARG A 208 -22.15 27.09 -34.54
N GLU A 209 -22.77 25.93 -34.76
CA GLU A 209 -23.40 25.60 -36.04
C GLU A 209 -24.68 26.40 -36.25
N GLU A 210 -25.46 26.68 -35.20
CA GLU A 210 -26.69 27.51 -35.30
C GLU A 210 -26.44 28.97 -35.69
N VAL A 211 -25.24 29.51 -35.45
CA VAL A 211 -24.86 30.87 -35.91
C VAL A 211 -24.72 30.96 -37.45
N TRP A 212 -24.53 29.84 -38.15
CA TRP A 212 -24.40 29.81 -39.61
C TRP A 212 -25.73 29.65 -40.34
N ILE A 213 -26.82 29.21 -39.64
CA ILE A 213 -28.15 28.99 -40.23
C ILE A 213 -29.14 29.88 -39.49
N ALA A 214 -29.28 31.10 -39.94
CA ALA A 214 -30.15 32.12 -39.35
C ALA A 214 -31.65 31.88 -39.61
N SER A 215 -32.20 30.71 -39.24
CA SER A 215 -33.64 30.49 -39.17
C SER A 215 -33.97 29.14 -38.52
N GLY A 216 -33.88 29.05 -37.21
CA GLY A 216 -34.36 27.88 -36.48
C GLY A 216 -34.69 28.24 -35.03
N THR A 217 -35.87 27.92 -34.58
CA THR A 217 -36.36 28.12 -33.23
C THR A 217 -35.38 27.49 -32.23
N GLY A 218 -34.81 28.28 -31.30
CA GLY A 218 -33.70 27.97 -30.36
C GLY A 218 -33.90 26.83 -29.36
N ASN A 219 -34.58 25.76 -29.73
CA ASN A 219 -34.84 24.59 -28.86
C ASN A 219 -33.84 23.43 -29.03
N GLY A 220 -32.91 23.49 -29.99
CA GLY A 220 -32.02 22.37 -30.32
C GLY A 220 -31.06 21.98 -29.21
N VAL A 221 -30.47 22.97 -28.52
CA VAL A 221 -29.51 22.70 -27.40
C VAL A 221 -30.22 22.13 -26.18
N HIS A 222 -31.37 22.67 -25.80
CA HIS A 222 -32.15 22.16 -24.68
C HIS A 222 -32.66 20.73 -24.91
N THR A 223 -33.07 20.41 -26.15
CA THR A 223 -33.49 19.05 -26.53
C THR A 223 -32.32 18.07 -26.45
N THR A 224 -31.14 18.48 -26.96
CA THR A 224 -29.92 17.62 -26.92
C THR A 224 -29.50 17.35 -25.47
N LEU A 225 -29.47 18.37 -24.62
CA LEU A 225 -29.14 18.21 -23.20
C LEU A 225 -30.15 17.30 -22.51
N ARG A 226 -31.46 17.53 -22.69
CA ARG A 226 -32.49 16.68 -22.09
C ARG A 226 -32.40 15.21 -22.54
N VAL A 227 -32.35 14.95 -23.84
CA VAL A 227 -32.26 13.58 -24.37
C VAL A 227 -30.93 12.93 -23.95
N GLY A 228 -29.82 13.65 -24.04
CA GLY A 228 -28.52 13.15 -23.61
C GLY A 228 -28.47 12.82 -22.11
N THR A 229 -28.99 13.72 -21.26
CA THR A 229 -29.06 13.48 -19.81
C THR A 229 -29.95 12.29 -19.45
N VAL A 230 -31.14 12.18 -20.07
CA VAL A 230 -32.03 11.03 -19.85
C VAL A 230 -31.39 9.74 -20.34
N ALA A 231 -30.79 9.71 -21.51
CA ALA A 231 -30.10 8.51 -22.03
C ALA A 231 -28.93 8.10 -21.12
N THR A 232 -28.14 9.06 -20.65
CA THR A 232 -27.03 8.82 -19.72
C THR A 232 -27.55 8.29 -18.38
N ALA A 233 -28.59 8.91 -17.81
CA ALA A 233 -29.18 8.47 -16.55
C ALA A 233 -29.76 7.06 -16.65
N LEU A 234 -30.42 6.72 -17.77
CA LEU A 234 -30.92 5.36 -18.03
C LEU A 234 -29.77 4.36 -18.17
N ALA A 235 -28.73 4.68 -18.94
CA ALA A 235 -27.58 3.80 -19.12
C ALA A 235 -26.83 3.55 -17.80
N LEU A 236 -26.64 4.61 -16.99
CA LEU A 236 -26.05 4.49 -15.66
C LEU A 236 -26.94 3.70 -14.69
N GLY A 237 -28.25 3.96 -14.67
CA GLY A 237 -29.19 3.21 -13.86
C GLY A 237 -29.20 1.72 -14.20
N ILE A 238 -29.19 1.37 -15.48
CA ILE A 238 -29.07 -0.01 -15.94
C ILE A 238 -27.71 -0.59 -15.53
N GLY A 239 -26.62 0.14 -15.69
CA GLY A 239 -25.28 -0.30 -15.31
C GLY A 239 -25.15 -0.60 -13.81
N VAL A 240 -25.68 0.28 -12.94
CA VAL A 240 -25.66 0.08 -11.48
C VAL A 240 -26.52 -1.10 -11.04
N VAL A 241 -27.70 -1.31 -11.68
CA VAL A 241 -28.62 -2.39 -11.30
C VAL A 241 -28.22 -3.74 -11.90
N ALA A 242 -27.78 -3.74 -13.16
CA ALA A 242 -27.44 -4.98 -13.88
C ALA A 242 -25.95 -5.32 -13.78
N GLY A 243 -25.07 -4.35 -13.46
CA GLY A 243 -23.64 -4.57 -13.34
C GLY A 243 -23.28 -5.71 -12.38
N PRO A 244 -23.80 -5.74 -11.14
CA PRO A 244 -23.52 -6.82 -10.19
C PRO A 244 -24.04 -8.20 -10.62
N ALA A 245 -24.94 -8.26 -11.60
CA ALA A 245 -25.51 -9.52 -12.12
C ALA A 245 -24.68 -10.11 -13.28
N PHE A 246 -23.67 -9.40 -13.78
CA PHE A 246 -22.75 -9.99 -14.77
C PHE A 246 -21.81 -10.97 -14.09
N PRO A 247 -21.55 -12.16 -14.71
CA PRO A 247 -20.52 -13.07 -14.23
C PRO A 247 -19.18 -12.34 -14.11
N ASN A 248 -18.48 -12.53 -13.00
CA ASN A 248 -17.20 -11.89 -12.68
C ASN A 248 -17.26 -10.35 -12.48
N ALA A 249 -18.45 -9.79 -12.22
CA ALA A 249 -18.56 -8.38 -11.83
C ALA A 249 -18.01 -8.20 -10.41
N GLY A 250 -16.75 -7.81 -10.29
CA GLY A 250 -16.00 -7.67 -9.03
C GLY A 250 -14.68 -8.43 -9.04
N GLU A 251 -14.46 -9.28 -10.03
CA GLU A 251 -13.14 -9.86 -10.30
C GLU A 251 -12.39 -8.95 -11.30
N GLY A 252 -11.14 -8.61 -11.00
CA GLY A 252 -10.32 -7.83 -11.93
C GLY A 252 -10.19 -8.55 -13.27
N VAL A 253 -10.64 -7.92 -14.36
CA VAL A 253 -10.56 -8.49 -15.72
C VAL A 253 -9.12 -8.66 -16.21
N LEU A 254 -8.17 -8.03 -15.54
CA LEU A 254 -6.73 -8.08 -15.83
C LEU A 254 -6.00 -8.28 -14.51
N ASP A 255 -5.42 -9.45 -14.32
CA ASP A 255 -4.42 -9.69 -13.30
C ASP A 255 -3.04 -9.45 -13.93
N PRO A 256 -2.34 -8.33 -13.60
CA PRO A 256 -1.01 -8.05 -14.15
C PRO A 256 0.02 -9.12 -13.77
N THR A 257 -0.26 -9.93 -12.74
CA THR A 257 0.62 -11.01 -12.29
C THR A 257 0.60 -12.23 -13.23
N GLU A 258 -0.39 -12.32 -14.15
CA GLU A 258 -0.47 -13.37 -15.16
C GLU A 258 0.40 -13.09 -16.42
N TRP A 259 1.00 -11.91 -16.54
CA TRP A 259 1.76 -11.51 -17.73
C TRP A 259 3.22 -11.93 -17.71
N ASP A 260 3.70 -12.50 -16.60
CA ASP A 260 5.08 -12.98 -16.48
C ASP A 260 5.11 -14.52 -16.52
N ASP A 261 5.53 -15.08 -17.67
CA ASP A 261 5.76 -16.53 -17.89
C ASP A 261 7.07 -17.03 -17.24
N GLY A 262 7.71 -16.24 -16.38
CA GLY A 262 8.89 -16.65 -15.59
C GLY A 262 8.51 -17.52 -14.38
N PRO A 263 9.46 -18.20 -13.73
CA PRO A 263 9.20 -18.88 -12.47
C PRO A 263 8.71 -17.83 -11.46
N GLN A 264 7.41 -17.83 -11.18
CA GLN A 264 6.73 -16.80 -10.44
C GLN A 264 7.24 -16.75 -8.99
N THR A 265 8.08 -15.77 -8.72
CA THR A 265 8.33 -15.32 -7.37
C THR A 265 7.03 -14.66 -6.89
N ARG A 266 6.27 -15.34 -6.05
CA ARG A 266 5.08 -14.77 -5.42
C ARG A 266 5.50 -13.50 -4.69
N GLN A 267 5.17 -12.31 -5.23
CA GLN A 267 5.22 -11.08 -4.46
C GLN A 267 4.07 -11.13 -3.45
N VAL A 268 4.40 -11.40 -2.22
CA VAL A 268 3.47 -11.33 -1.10
C VAL A 268 3.70 -9.97 -0.44
N VAL A 269 2.60 -9.26 -0.16
CA VAL A 269 2.59 -8.09 0.72
C VAL A 269 3.54 -8.35 1.88
N SER A 270 4.33 -7.36 2.28
CA SER A 270 5.15 -7.51 3.48
C SER A 270 4.23 -7.92 4.63
N PRO A 271 4.37 -9.11 5.19
CA PRO A 271 3.48 -9.60 6.25
C PRO A 271 3.51 -8.72 7.48
N LEU A 272 4.57 -7.91 7.64
CA LEU A 272 4.67 -6.90 8.70
C LEU A 272 3.64 -5.77 8.50
N VAL A 273 3.44 -5.30 7.26
CA VAL A 273 2.45 -4.25 6.95
C VAL A 273 1.03 -4.76 7.17
N GLU A 274 0.73 -5.99 6.76
CA GLU A 274 -0.58 -6.61 6.97
C GLU A 274 -0.90 -6.81 8.46
N ILE A 275 0.10 -7.19 9.25
CA ILE A 275 -0.02 -7.29 10.71
C ILE A 275 -0.15 -5.91 11.35
N GLY A 276 0.61 -4.92 10.90
CA GLY A 276 0.47 -3.54 11.33
C GLY A 276 -0.96 -3.02 11.13
N ALA A 277 -1.53 -3.24 9.95
CA ALA A 277 -2.92 -2.87 9.65
C ALA A 277 -3.93 -3.63 10.54
N SER A 278 -3.72 -4.92 10.80
CA SER A 278 -4.58 -5.72 11.67
C SER A 278 -4.53 -5.27 13.13
N LEU A 279 -3.35 -4.89 13.62
CA LEU A 279 -3.15 -4.36 14.97
C LEU A 279 -3.74 -2.96 15.15
N VAL A 280 -3.50 -2.06 14.20
CA VAL A 280 -4.00 -0.67 14.27
C VAL A 280 -5.53 -0.65 14.24
N ASN A 281 -6.16 -1.54 13.46
CA ASN A 281 -7.61 -1.68 13.41
C ASN A 281 -8.21 -2.36 14.65
N GLN A 282 -7.40 -2.92 15.56
CA GLN A 282 -7.81 -3.65 16.78
C GLN A 282 -9.04 -4.54 16.53
N SER A 283 -8.99 -5.32 15.45
CA SER A 283 -10.11 -6.14 15.03
C SER A 283 -10.40 -7.21 16.08
N ASN A 284 -11.58 -7.15 16.67
CA ASN A 284 -12.08 -8.19 17.57
C ASN A 284 -12.62 -9.42 16.79
N SER A 285 -12.45 -9.46 15.48
CA SER A 285 -12.86 -10.58 14.62
C SER A 285 -12.02 -11.82 14.95
N GLU A 286 -12.68 -12.95 15.10
CA GLU A 286 -12.03 -14.25 15.26
C GLU A 286 -11.34 -14.64 13.95
N MET A 287 -10.01 -14.68 13.95
CA MET A 287 -9.20 -15.00 12.78
C MET A 287 -9.14 -16.51 12.56
N PHE A 288 -8.84 -17.25 13.62
CA PHE A 288 -8.81 -18.72 13.65
C PHE A 288 -8.94 -19.22 15.08
N SER A 289 -9.23 -20.50 15.23
CA SER A 289 -9.16 -21.19 16.52
C SER A 289 -8.16 -22.34 16.50
N VAL A 290 -7.57 -22.65 17.65
CA VAL A 290 -6.58 -23.72 17.80
C VAL A 290 -6.92 -24.60 19.00
N ARG A 291 -7.12 -25.89 18.73
CA ARG A 291 -7.19 -26.92 19.77
C ARG A 291 -5.84 -27.63 19.86
N VAL A 292 -5.27 -27.66 21.06
CA VAL A 292 -4.01 -28.35 21.38
C VAL A 292 -4.35 -29.59 22.21
N ASP A 293 -3.68 -30.72 21.93
CA ASP A 293 -3.95 -32.00 22.63
C ASP A 293 -3.67 -31.90 24.14
N ASP A 294 -2.71 -31.06 24.55
CA ASP A 294 -2.46 -30.76 25.97
C ASP A 294 -2.72 -29.27 26.24
N PRO A 295 -3.91 -28.91 26.77
CA PRO A 295 -4.24 -27.52 27.09
C PRO A 295 -3.36 -26.90 28.19
N GLN A 296 -2.63 -27.75 28.97
CA GLN A 296 -1.66 -27.28 29.97
C GLN A 296 -0.26 -27.09 29.37
N ALA A 297 -0.05 -27.46 28.11
CA ALA A 297 1.15 -27.06 27.37
C ALA A 297 1.29 -25.54 27.43
N SER A 298 2.53 -25.07 27.55
CA SER A 298 2.83 -23.63 27.58
C SER A 298 2.18 -22.89 26.41
N GLN A 299 1.78 -21.66 26.64
CA GLN A 299 1.27 -20.76 25.60
C GLN A 299 2.28 -20.65 24.47
N HIS A 300 1.82 -20.80 23.22
CA HIS A 300 2.65 -20.72 22.01
C HIS A 300 2.21 -19.56 21.13
N TYR A 301 3.16 -18.94 20.46
CA TYR A 301 2.84 -18.02 19.37
C TYR A 301 2.47 -18.82 18.12
N TRP A 302 1.45 -18.36 17.41
CA TRP A 302 1.00 -18.94 16.15
C TRP A 302 1.69 -18.21 15.01
N ARG A 303 2.75 -18.80 14.52
CA ARG A 303 3.59 -18.22 13.50
C ARG A 303 3.01 -18.44 12.12
N LEU A 304 3.03 -17.40 11.28
CA LEU A 304 2.73 -17.47 9.85
C LEU A 304 4.00 -17.72 9.06
N MET A 305 5.05 -16.91 9.31
CA MET A 305 6.32 -17.00 8.61
C MET A 305 7.45 -16.29 9.36
N ALA A 306 8.65 -16.27 8.73
CA ALA A 306 9.73 -15.38 9.15
C ALA A 306 10.35 -14.63 7.97
N LEU A 307 10.88 -13.45 8.26
CA LEU A 307 11.58 -12.56 7.34
C LEU A 307 13.07 -12.61 7.65
N THR A 308 13.89 -12.95 6.66
CA THR A 308 15.31 -13.26 6.85
C THR A 308 16.24 -12.25 6.20
N ASP A 309 15.78 -11.45 5.24
CA ASP A 309 16.61 -10.55 4.45
C ASP A 309 16.25 -9.10 4.74
N PHE A 310 17.25 -8.26 5.06
CA PHE A 310 17.06 -6.84 5.34
C PHE A 310 17.91 -6.00 4.39
N ASP A 311 17.26 -5.23 3.54
CA ASP A 311 17.92 -4.40 2.53
C ASP A 311 18.07 -2.91 2.92
N GLY A 312 17.73 -2.58 4.16
CA GLY A 312 17.73 -1.20 4.68
C GLY A 312 16.41 -0.46 4.51
N THR A 313 15.49 -0.99 3.72
CA THR A 313 14.13 -0.44 3.55
C THR A 313 13.11 -1.34 4.18
N SER A 314 13.24 -2.64 3.92
CA SER A 314 12.25 -3.63 4.32
C SER A 314 12.89 -4.95 4.70
N TRP A 315 12.17 -5.68 5.54
CA TRP A 315 12.45 -7.07 5.85
C TRP A 315 11.73 -7.95 4.84
N LYS A 316 12.49 -8.80 4.15
CA LYS A 316 12.02 -9.69 3.08
C LYS A 316 12.29 -11.15 3.41
N ARG A 317 11.70 -12.04 2.63
CA ARG A 317 12.02 -13.46 2.65
C ARG A 317 12.48 -13.90 1.27
N LYS A 318 13.34 -14.92 1.23
CA LYS A 318 13.60 -15.72 0.04
C LYS A 318 12.73 -16.94 0.13
N SER A 319 11.84 -17.18 -0.84
CA SER A 319 10.89 -18.28 -0.82
C SER A 319 11.36 -19.45 -1.67
N ASN A 320 11.34 -20.64 -1.07
CA ASN A 320 11.52 -21.90 -1.77
C ASN A 320 10.57 -22.93 -1.14
N PHE A 321 9.35 -23.01 -1.66
CA PHE A 321 8.32 -23.89 -1.14
C PHE A 321 8.44 -25.29 -1.71
N ALA A 322 8.15 -26.27 -0.87
CA ALA A 322 8.03 -27.67 -1.25
C ALA A 322 6.67 -28.22 -0.76
N GLU A 323 6.16 -29.21 -1.45
CA GLU A 323 4.91 -29.87 -1.08
C GLU A 323 4.95 -30.37 0.37
N ALA A 324 3.94 -30.01 1.17
CA ALA A 324 3.85 -30.35 2.59
C ALA A 324 2.87 -31.50 2.82
N ARG A 325 3.32 -32.73 2.59
CA ARG A 325 2.56 -33.94 2.89
C ARG A 325 3.33 -34.83 3.88
N GLY A 326 2.69 -35.15 5.01
CA GLY A 326 3.33 -35.94 6.03
C GLY A 326 4.47 -35.19 6.73
N ARG A 327 5.63 -35.84 6.87
CA ARG A 327 6.77 -35.24 7.56
C ARG A 327 7.44 -34.17 6.68
N VAL A 328 7.62 -32.97 7.23
CA VAL A 328 8.33 -31.85 6.59
C VAL A 328 9.76 -31.73 7.16
N GLY A 329 10.61 -30.98 6.49
CA GLY A 329 11.97 -30.73 6.94
C GLY A 329 12.01 -29.91 8.24
N SER A 330 13.01 -30.14 9.09
CA SER A 330 13.23 -29.39 10.33
C SER A 330 14.59 -28.69 10.31
N ASN A 331 14.63 -27.47 10.85
CA ASN A 331 15.88 -26.74 11.11
C ASN A 331 16.43 -27.01 12.52
N ILE A 332 15.65 -27.70 13.36
CA ILE A 332 16.04 -28.02 14.72
C ILE A 332 16.89 -29.30 14.68
N PRO A 333 18.14 -29.29 15.17
CA PRO A 333 18.97 -30.47 15.25
C PRO A 333 18.27 -31.62 16.01
N ASP A 334 18.48 -32.85 15.56
CA ASP A 334 17.86 -34.04 16.23
C ASP A 334 18.27 -34.21 17.68
N SER A 335 19.43 -33.68 18.07
CA SER A 335 19.94 -33.66 19.44
C SER A 335 19.22 -32.70 20.36
N THR A 336 18.47 -31.72 19.82
CA THR A 336 17.79 -30.70 20.63
C THR A 336 16.59 -31.31 21.37
N PRO A 337 16.49 -31.17 22.72
CA PRO A 337 15.29 -31.56 23.45
C PRO A 337 14.07 -30.80 22.94
N ARG A 338 12.99 -31.53 22.66
CA ARG A 338 11.77 -30.94 22.08
C ARG A 338 10.52 -31.59 22.62
N THR A 339 9.44 -30.83 22.70
CA THR A 339 8.09 -31.33 22.97
C THR A 339 7.30 -31.32 21.68
N THR A 340 6.68 -32.46 21.34
CA THR A 340 5.76 -32.52 20.21
C THR A 340 4.38 -32.10 20.68
N ILE A 341 3.80 -31.11 19.99
CA ILE A 341 2.42 -30.67 20.21
C ILE A 341 1.60 -30.89 18.94
N ARG A 342 0.42 -31.45 19.13
CA ARG A 342 -0.54 -31.65 18.06
C ARG A 342 -1.59 -30.54 18.10
N GLN A 343 -1.83 -29.92 16.96
CA GLN A 343 -2.71 -28.77 16.81
C GLN A 343 -3.76 -29.06 15.75
N THR A 344 -5.03 -28.81 16.09
CA THR A 344 -6.14 -28.74 15.14
C THR A 344 -6.52 -27.29 15.00
N ILE A 345 -6.33 -26.73 13.82
CA ILE A 345 -6.51 -25.31 13.55
C ILE A 345 -7.66 -25.14 12.57
N THR A 346 -8.61 -24.24 12.90
CA THR A 346 -9.76 -23.91 12.06
C THR A 346 -9.71 -22.43 11.68
N THR A 347 -9.61 -22.11 10.40
CA THR A 347 -9.65 -20.74 9.88
C THR A 347 -11.06 -20.16 9.98
N LEU A 348 -11.19 -18.89 10.39
CA LEU A 348 -12.47 -18.20 10.53
C LEU A 348 -12.54 -16.98 9.62
N SER A 349 -11.87 -15.90 9.98
CA SER A 349 -11.79 -14.68 9.17
C SER A 349 -10.37 -14.41 8.66
N LEU A 350 -9.46 -15.38 8.78
CA LEU A 350 -8.10 -15.28 8.27
C LEU A 350 -8.13 -15.38 6.74
N ALA A 351 -8.05 -14.24 6.07
CA ALA A 351 -7.96 -14.15 4.61
C ALA A 351 -6.48 -14.10 4.19
N ASN A 352 -5.75 -15.20 4.40
CA ASN A 352 -4.32 -15.27 4.10
C ASN A 352 -3.96 -16.65 3.53
N ILE A 353 -2.96 -16.70 2.68
CA ILE A 353 -2.41 -17.96 2.17
C ILE A 353 -1.50 -18.65 3.20
N TYR A 354 -0.98 -17.90 4.19
CA TYR A 354 -0.13 -18.44 5.25
C TYR A 354 -0.98 -19.04 6.35
N MET A 355 -0.68 -20.29 6.71
CA MET A 355 -1.39 -21.04 7.71
C MET A 355 -0.68 -20.96 9.06
N PRO A 356 -1.36 -20.47 10.12
CA PRO A 356 -0.76 -20.37 11.43
C PRO A 356 -0.36 -21.75 12.00
N ALA A 357 0.78 -21.76 12.69
CA ALA A 357 1.30 -22.96 13.37
C ALA A 357 2.23 -22.56 14.53
N ALA A 358 2.31 -23.38 15.57
CA ALA A 358 3.43 -23.26 16.51
C ALA A 358 4.74 -23.67 15.83
N TYR A 359 5.82 -22.96 16.13
CA TYR A 359 7.13 -23.27 15.59
C TYR A 359 7.75 -24.49 16.30
N GLU A 360 8.30 -25.45 15.59
CA GLU A 360 8.49 -25.67 14.18
C GLU A 360 7.57 -26.81 13.71
N VAL A 361 6.86 -26.60 12.60
CA VAL A 361 6.03 -27.66 12.01
C VAL A 361 6.90 -28.85 11.63
N SER A 362 6.56 -30.03 12.09
CA SER A 362 7.28 -31.27 11.80
C SER A 362 6.49 -32.24 10.91
N THR A 363 5.17 -32.22 11.01
CA THR A 363 4.30 -33.14 10.29
C THR A 363 2.96 -32.50 9.97
N VAL A 364 2.54 -32.59 8.72
CA VAL A 364 1.15 -32.33 8.31
C VAL A 364 0.40 -33.67 8.38
N ILE A 365 -0.56 -33.76 9.31
CA ILE A 365 -1.33 -34.98 9.54
C ILE A 365 -2.54 -35.04 8.64
N ASP A 366 -3.29 -33.93 8.57
CA ASP A 366 -4.49 -33.80 7.74
C ASP A 366 -4.62 -32.36 7.26
N SER A 367 -4.91 -32.19 5.99
CA SER A 367 -5.20 -30.90 5.37
C SER A 367 -6.60 -30.84 4.75
N SER A 368 -7.50 -31.76 5.12
CA SER A 368 -8.88 -31.85 4.60
C SER A 368 -8.96 -31.83 3.05
N GLY A 369 -7.94 -32.41 2.39
CA GLY A 369 -7.86 -32.51 0.93
C GLY A 369 -7.31 -31.26 0.23
N ILE A 370 -6.85 -30.27 0.96
CA ILE A 370 -6.20 -29.07 0.42
C ILE A 370 -4.69 -29.28 0.33
N ASP A 371 -4.10 -28.87 -0.78
CA ASP A 371 -2.64 -28.95 -0.98
C ASP A 371 -1.95 -27.81 -0.22
N LEU A 372 -1.05 -28.21 0.69
CA LEU A 372 -0.20 -27.33 1.46
C LEU A 372 1.23 -27.41 0.96
N GLU A 373 1.95 -26.30 1.03
CA GLU A 373 3.37 -26.19 0.80
C GLU A 373 4.08 -25.66 2.05
N TYR A 374 5.31 -26.11 2.25
CA TYR A 374 6.13 -25.73 3.40
C TYR A 374 7.47 -25.18 2.94
N GLU A 375 7.90 -24.09 3.58
CA GLU A 375 9.22 -23.52 3.40
C GLU A 375 10.07 -23.79 4.64
N GLN A 376 11.08 -24.65 4.49
CA GLN A 376 11.93 -25.03 5.60
C GLN A 376 12.70 -23.86 6.21
N ALA A 377 13.25 -22.94 5.36
CA ALA A 377 14.10 -21.85 5.83
C ALA A 377 13.38 -20.89 6.80
N THR A 378 12.11 -20.59 6.52
CA THR A 378 11.31 -19.67 7.33
C THR A 378 10.33 -20.41 8.25
N GLY A 379 10.05 -21.68 7.99
CA GLY A 379 9.04 -22.47 8.68
C GLY A 379 7.61 -22.06 8.33
N ALA A 380 7.40 -21.44 7.17
CA ALA A 380 6.09 -21.03 6.70
C ALA A 380 5.32 -22.21 6.10
N LEU A 381 4.05 -22.35 6.47
CA LEU A 381 3.09 -23.27 5.88
C LEU A 381 2.10 -22.44 5.03
N VAL A 382 1.91 -22.80 3.77
CA VAL A 382 1.02 -22.05 2.86
C VAL A 382 0.06 -22.97 2.14
N VAL A 383 -1.10 -22.42 1.79
CA VAL A 383 -2.03 -23.06 0.86
C VAL A 383 -1.60 -22.76 -0.56
N THR A 384 -1.65 -23.77 -1.44
CA THR A 384 -1.38 -23.54 -2.87
C THR A 384 -2.43 -22.58 -3.46
N ARG A 385 -2.06 -21.82 -4.51
CA ARG A 385 -2.99 -20.87 -5.17
C ARG A 385 -4.26 -21.55 -5.66
N GLU A 386 -4.14 -22.77 -6.19
CA GLU A 386 -5.25 -23.56 -6.69
C GLU A 386 -6.24 -23.98 -5.58
N SER A 387 -5.74 -24.12 -4.36
CA SER A 387 -6.52 -24.51 -3.18
C SER A 387 -6.96 -23.33 -2.30
N ALA A 388 -6.54 -22.09 -2.62
CA ALA A 388 -6.75 -20.93 -1.76
C ALA A 388 -8.25 -20.61 -1.52
N GLU A 389 -9.10 -20.75 -2.56
CA GLU A 389 -10.55 -20.57 -2.41
C GLU A 389 -11.18 -21.65 -1.51
N ALA A 390 -10.72 -22.89 -1.62
CA ALA A 390 -11.21 -24.02 -0.81
C ALA A 390 -10.75 -23.91 0.65
N ALA A 391 -9.62 -23.23 0.91
CA ALA A 391 -9.08 -22.96 2.25
C ALA A 391 -9.76 -21.75 2.96
N GLY A 392 -10.91 -21.31 2.47
CA GLY A 392 -11.68 -20.24 3.05
C GLY A 392 -12.18 -20.50 4.48
N ARG A 393 -13.19 -19.74 4.91
CA ARG A 393 -13.76 -19.82 6.25
C ARG A 393 -14.22 -21.24 6.61
N GLY A 394 -13.75 -21.72 7.79
CA GLY A 394 -14.08 -23.05 8.29
C GLY A 394 -13.17 -24.17 7.82
N PHE A 395 -12.12 -23.84 7.07
CA PHE A 395 -11.08 -24.80 6.72
C PHE A 395 -10.36 -25.29 7.98
N THR A 396 -10.24 -26.60 8.13
CA THR A 396 -9.59 -27.23 9.30
C THR A 396 -8.44 -28.10 8.84
N TYR A 397 -7.28 -27.97 9.50
CA TYR A 397 -6.12 -28.81 9.26
C TYR A 397 -5.49 -29.25 10.59
N VAL A 398 -4.76 -30.36 10.55
CA VAL A 398 -4.12 -30.97 11.72
C VAL A 398 -2.62 -31.11 11.46
N ILE A 399 -1.82 -30.56 12.35
CA ILE A 399 -0.36 -30.59 12.26
C ILE A 399 0.26 -30.97 13.59
N GLU A 400 1.47 -31.48 13.53
CA GLU A 400 2.37 -31.61 14.68
C GLU A 400 3.53 -30.64 14.54
N SER A 401 3.88 -30.00 15.66
CA SER A 401 5.05 -29.12 15.77
C SER A 401 6.01 -29.68 16.82
N ALA A 402 7.28 -29.63 16.52
CA ALA A 402 8.37 -29.94 17.43
C ALA A 402 8.86 -28.64 18.08
N VAL A 403 8.37 -28.36 19.28
CA VAL A 403 8.74 -27.14 20.02
C VAL A 403 10.04 -27.39 20.78
N PRO A 404 11.13 -26.65 20.51
CA PRO A 404 12.40 -26.84 21.20
C PRO A 404 12.33 -26.38 22.66
N ASN A 405 12.94 -27.16 23.56
CA ASN A 405 13.03 -26.86 24.98
C ASN A 405 14.46 -26.40 25.30
N TYR A 406 14.71 -25.10 25.14
CA TYR A 406 16.00 -24.51 25.52
C TYR A 406 16.00 -24.03 26.95
N THR A 407 17.15 -24.22 27.63
CA THR A 407 17.46 -23.53 28.89
C THR A 407 18.67 -22.63 28.64
N PRO A 408 18.87 -21.56 29.45
CA PRO A 408 20.04 -20.70 29.30
C PRO A 408 21.36 -21.47 29.30
N GLU A 409 21.42 -22.55 30.12
CA GLU A 409 22.59 -23.41 30.30
C GLU A 409 22.84 -24.33 29.10
N SER A 410 21.81 -24.62 28.31
CA SER A 410 21.92 -25.48 27.11
C SER A 410 22.40 -24.71 25.87
N LEU A 411 22.38 -23.38 25.92
CA LEU A 411 22.77 -22.56 24.80
C LEU A 411 24.31 -22.34 24.74
N PRO A 412 24.93 -22.35 23.57
CA PRO A 412 26.36 -22.09 23.45
C PRO A 412 26.67 -20.63 23.82
N ALA A 413 27.89 -20.41 24.33
CA ALA A 413 28.36 -19.09 24.69
C ALA A 413 28.40 -18.11 23.47
N ASN A 414 28.65 -18.66 22.27
CA ASN A 414 28.65 -17.93 21.00
C ASN A 414 27.53 -18.48 20.11
N ALA A 415 26.61 -17.62 19.70
CA ALA A 415 25.45 -17.97 18.88
C ALA A 415 25.81 -18.56 17.53
N THR A 416 26.95 -18.17 16.94
CA THR A 416 27.42 -18.66 15.63
C THR A 416 28.23 -19.94 15.71
N ALA A 417 28.54 -20.46 16.92
CA ALA A 417 29.35 -21.67 17.07
C ALA A 417 28.68 -22.88 16.41
N GLY A 418 29.36 -23.51 15.46
CA GLY A 418 28.84 -24.70 14.75
C GLY A 418 27.80 -24.43 13.66
N LEU A 419 27.42 -23.19 13.41
CA LEU A 419 26.57 -22.81 12.27
C LEU A 419 27.41 -22.69 10.99
N ASP A 420 26.77 -22.97 9.85
CA ASP A 420 27.38 -22.77 8.53
C ASP A 420 27.66 -21.28 8.28
N ALA A 421 28.79 -20.97 7.63
CA ALA A 421 29.20 -19.58 7.38
C ALA A 421 28.23 -18.83 6.44
N GLU A 422 27.63 -19.51 5.48
CA GLU A 422 26.65 -18.93 4.57
C GLU A 422 25.36 -18.59 5.35
N PHE A 423 24.93 -19.51 6.22
CA PHE A 423 23.79 -19.28 7.12
C PHE A 423 24.02 -18.08 8.05
N VAL A 424 25.20 -18.01 8.69
CA VAL A 424 25.56 -16.87 9.57
C VAL A 424 25.53 -15.57 8.77
N THR A 425 26.16 -15.54 7.60
CA THR A 425 26.18 -14.35 6.74
C THR A 425 24.77 -13.92 6.35
N ALA A 426 23.91 -14.84 5.93
CA ALA A 426 22.53 -14.52 5.54
C ALA A 426 21.71 -13.94 6.70
N HIS A 427 21.95 -14.38 7.95
CA HIS A 427 21.17 -13.97 9.11
C HIS A 427 21.80 -12.86 9.97
N THR A 428 23.02 -12.40 9.59
CA THR A 428 23.68 -11.22 10.19
C THR A 428 23.87 -10.08 9.19
N SER A 429 23.49 -10.28 7.92
CA SER A 429 23.65 -9.28 6.87
C SER A 429 22.83 -8.02 7.17
N LEU A 430 23.48 -6.87 7.02
CA LEU A 430 22.93 -5.53 7.07
C LEU A 430 23.45 -4.74 5.85
N PRO A 431 22.80 -3.65 5.46
CA PRO A 431 23.35 -2.73 4.46
C PRO A 431 24.76 -2.26 4.83
N PRO A 432 25.60 -1.89 3.85
CA PRO A 432 26.95 -1.44 4.13
C PRO A 432 26.95 -0.15 4.96
N VAL A 433 27.98 0.04 5.79
CA VAL A 433 28.28 1.35 6.42
C VAL A 433 28.92 2.22 5.35
N CYS A 434 28.47 3.45 5.19
CA CYS A 434 29.03 4.38 4.21
C CYS A 434 29.98 5.39 4.87
N ASP A 435 31.15 5.56 4.25
CA ASP A 435 32.20 6.50 4.71
C ASP A 435 32.03 7.94 4.18
N SER A 436 31.00 8.22 3.39
CA SER A 436 30.83 9.53 2.75
C SER A 436 29.36 9.93 2.71
N ASP A 437 29.12 11.25 2.71
CA ASP A 437 27.82 11.92 2.52
C ASP A 437 27.14 11.61 1.15
N ASP A 438 27.44 10.47 0.53
CA ASP A 438 26.74 9.99 -0.65
C ASP A 438 25.34 9.47 -0.25
N GLU A 439 24.42 10.40 -0.19
CA GLU A 439 23.00 10.32 0.16
C GLU A 439 22.17 9.33 -0.71
N VAL A 440 22.82 8.62 -1.62
CA VAL A 440 22.18 7.75 -2.62
C VAL A 440 22.20 6.28 -2.21
N THR A 441 23.06 5.88 -1.28
CA THR A 441 23.18 4.49 -0.83
C THR A 441 22.58 4.39 0.57
N ARG A 442 21.63 3.48 0.76
CA ARG A 442 21.06 3.16 2.08
C ARG A 442 22.17 2.57 2.94
N CYS A 443 22.69 3.36 3.85
CA CYS A 443 23.82 3.00 4.67
C CYS A 443 23.34 2.64 6.06
N TRP A 444 23.92 1.58 6.62
CA TRP A 444 23.70 1.24 8.02
C TRP A 444 24.37 2.30 8.91
N PRO A 445 23.64 2.91 9.86
CA PRO A 445 24.20 3.95 10.74
C PRO A 445 25.09 3.30 11.81
N ASP A 446 26.38 3.65 11.81
CA ASP A 446 27.38 3.08 12.73
C ASP A 446 27.04 3.33 14.22
N TRP A 447 26.38 4.46 14.53
CA TRP A 447 25.95 4.76 15.90
C TRP A 447 24.95 3.75 16.46
N VAL A 448 24.12 3.10 15.63
CA VAL A 448 23.18 2.04 16.06
C VAL A 448 23.96 0.81 16.51
N THR A 449 25.02 0.44 15.77
CA THR A 449 25.94 -0.63 16.20
C THR A 449 26.61 -0.24 17.52
N GLY A 450 27.16 0.98 17.62
CA GLY A 450 27.78 1.47 18.84
C GLY A 450 26.85 1.46 20.06
N GLU A 451 25.57 1.75 19.86
CA GLU A 451 24.56 1.67 20.91
C GLU A 451 24.27 0.21 21.33
N ALA A 452 24.17 -0.71 20.37
CA ALA A 452 24.02 -2.14 20.65
C ALA A 452 25.22 -2.68 21.43
N GLU A 453 26.45 -2.34 21.05
CA GLU A 453 27.68 -2.69 21.76
C GLU A 453 27.70 -2.11 23.17
N ARG A 454 27.32 -0.85 23.33
CA ARG A 454 27.25 -0.18 24.63
C ARG A 454 26.30 -0.87 25.59
N ILE A 455 25.09 -1.23 25.10
CA ILE A 455 24.06 -1.93 25.90
C ILE A 455 24.59 -3.29 26.34
N THR A 456 25.29 -3.99 25.48
CA THR A 456 25.72 -5.38 25.67
C THR A 456 27.14 -5.53 26.23
N ALA A 457 27.83 -4.43 26.54
CA ALA A 457 29.24 -4.40 26.95
C ALA A 457 29.58 -5.26 28.17
N SER A 458 28.63 -5.50 29.07
CA SER A 458 28.86 -6.31 30.29
C SER A 458 28.59 -7.79 30.11
N ALA A 459 28.09 -8.21 28.96
CA ALA A 459 27.73 -9.61 28.70
C ALA A 459 28.97 -10.48 28.44
N ALA A 460 29.00 -11.68 29.00
CA ALA A 460 30.03 -12.68 28.75
C ALA A 460 29.67 -13.65 27.62
N THR A 461 28.38 -13.80 27.30
CA THR A 461 27.83 -14.71 26.27
C THR A 461 26.87 -13.98 25.35
N ASP A 462 26.63 -14.53 24.16
CA ASP A 462 25.66 -13.96 23.24
C ASP A 462 24.21 -14.05 23.78
N TYR A 463 23.92 -15.07 24.57
CA TYR A 463 22.63 -15.12 25.28
C TYR A 463 22.46 -13.96 26.26
N GLU A 464 23.51 -13.62 27.01
CA GLU A 464 23.47 -12.45 27.90
C GLU A 464 23.34 -11.14 27.11
N ARG A 465 24.01 -11.01 25.95
CA ARG A 465 23.81 -9.87 25.05
C ARG A 465 22.37 -9.71 24.63
N VAL A 466 21.74 -10.81 24.19
CA VAL A 466 20.32 -10.84 23.81
C VAL A 466 19.43 -10.42 24.99
N ARG A 467 19.70 -10.90 26.18
CA ARG A 467 18.93 -10.55 27.38
C ARG A 467 19.06 -9.07 27.76
N LEU A 468 20.24 -8.49 27.58
CA LEU A 468 20.48 -7.06 27.81
C LEU A 468 19.75 -6.21 26.78
N LEU A 469 19.80 -6.58 25.48
CA LEU A 469 19.00 -5.92 24.45
C LEU A 469 17.50 -6.02 24.73
N GLN A 470 17.01 -7.19 25.12
CA GLN A 470 15.60 -7.36 25.48
C GLN A 470 15.22 -6.44 26.65
N SER A 471 16.04 -6.41 27.70
CA SER A 471 15.80 -5.56 28.86
C SER A 471 15.76 -4.07 28.49
N PHE A 472 16.61 -3.63 27.57
CA PHE A 472 16.62 -2.26 27.07
C PHE A 472 15.29 -1.86 26.43
N PHE A 473 14.67 -2.74 25.63
CA PHE A 473 13.39 -2.47 24.96
C PHE A 473 12.18 -2.66 25.86
N VAL A 474 12.24 -3.57 26.83
CA VAL A 474 11.11 -3.90 27.72
C VAL A 474 11.04 -2.97 28.94
N ASP A 475 12.11 -2.21 29.24
CA ASP A 475 12.09 -1.26 30.34
C ASP A 475 11.01 -0.19 30.10
N SER A 476 9.96 -0.25 30.94
CA SER A 476 8.77 0.61 30.85
C SER A 476 9.07 2.12 30.96
N ASN A 477 10.25 2.50 31.43
CA ASN A 477 10.68 3.89 31.49
C ASN A 477 11.45 4.34 30.23
N SER A 478 11.83 3.40 29.36
CA SER A 478 12.65 3.69 28.20
C SER A 478 11.85 3.78 26.90
N PHE A 479 10.85 2.91 26.71
CA PHE A 479 10.04 2.84 25.48
C PHE A 479 8.55 2.79 25.79
N THR A 480 7.74 3.35 24.89
CA THR A 480 6.27 3.36 24.97
C THR A 480 5.69 2.57 23.80
N TYR A 481 4.86 1.57 24.10
CA TYR A 481 4.10 0.87 23.08
C TYR A 481 2.92 1.74 22.65
N ASP A 482 2.86 2.13 21.36
CA ASP A 482 1.89 3.06 20.81
C ASP A 482 1.53 2.68 19.37
N LEU A 483 0.25 2.37 19.15
CA LEU A 483 -0.31 2.01 17.85
C LEU A 483 -0.58 3.21 16.93
N ASN A 484 -0.49 4.45 17.47
CA ASN A 484 -0.76 5.67 16.68
C ASN A 484 0.52 6.26 16.06
N VAL A 485 1.53 5.44 15.81
CA VAL A 485 2.72 5.83 15.06
C VAL A 485 2.61 5.32 13.62
N ALA A 486 3.32 5.97 12.69
CA ALA A 486 3.41 5.49 11.32
C ALA A 486 4.05 4.08 11.29
N SER A 487 3.53 3.21 10.43
CA SER A 487 4.15 1.90 10.20
C SER A 487 5.50 2.08 9.48
N GLY A 488 6.38 1.10 9.62
CA GLY A 488 7.66 1.10 8.96
C GLY A 488 8.75 0.34 9.73
N HIS A 489 9.70 -0.15 8.97
CA HIS A 489 10.79 -0.99 9.49
C HIS A 489 12.11 -0.76 8.74
N SER A 490 12.22 0.38 8.04
CA SER A 490 13.43 0.82 7.35
C SER A 490 14.52 1.33 8.31
N ILE A 491 15.73 1.56 7.80
CA ILE A 491 16.81 2.20 8.57
C ILE A 491 16.33 3.51 9.21
N ASN A 492 15.66 4.38 8.45
CA ASN A 492 15.16 5.65 8.97
C ASN A 492 14.16 5.42 10.12
N THR A 493 13.28 4.44 9.98
CA THR A 493 12.31 4.09 11.04
C THR A 493 13.02 3.54 12.28
N ILE A 494 14.10 2.75 12.11
CA ILE A 494 14.93 2.25 13.22
C ILE A 494 15.57 3.42 13.97
N GLU A 495 16.16 4.39 13.26
CA GLU A 495 16.76 5.59 13.86
C GLU A 495 15.72 6.44 14.58
N ASP A 496 14.59 6.72 13.94
CA ASP A 496 13.47 7.46 14.54
C ASP A 496 12.94 6.77 15.78
N PHE A 497 12.74 5.45 15.73
CA PHE A 497 12.27 4.68 16.88
C PHE A 497 13.24 4.74 18.08
N LEU A 498 14.55 4.61 17.85
CA LEU A 498 15.55 4.74 18.89
C LEU A 498 15.61 6.16 19.50
N ASN A 499 15.35 7.19 18.70
CA ASN A 499 15.33 8.59 19.14
C ASN A 499 14.03 8.95 19.87
N VAL A 500 12.85 8.59 19.29
CA VAL A 500 11.53 8.97 19.79
C VAL A 500 11.04 8.04 20.89
N ARG A 501 11.47 6.76 20.87
CA ARG A 501 11.15 5.69 21.81
C ARG A 501 9.65 5.39 21.94
N ARG A 502 8.95 5.50 20.81
CA ARG A 502 7.52 5.17 20.69
C ARG A 502 7.30 4.35 19.43
N GLY A 503 6.60 3.23 19.55
CA GLY A 503 6.29 2.35 18.44
C GLY A 503 5.47 1.15 18.88
N TYR A 504 5.15 0.25 17.95
CA TYR A 504 4.49 -1.01 18.24
C TYR A 504 5.37 -2.21 17.82
N CYS A 505 4.85 -3.43 17.84
CA CYS A 505 5.66 -4.64 17.65
C CYS A 505 6.57 -4.64 16.43
N GLU A 506 6.18 -3.99 15.33
CA GLU A 506 6.95 -3.87 14.10
C GLU A 506 8.28 -3.13 14.34
N GLN A 507 8.22 -1.90 14.90
CA GLN A 507 9.42 -1.12 15.20
C GLN A 507 10.28 -1.80 16.27
N PHE A 508 9.66 -2.37 17.30
CA PHE A 508 10.38 -3.11 18.32
C PHE A 508 11.13 -4.32 17.76
N ALA A 509 10.44 -5.17 16.98
CA ALA A 509 11.03 -6.38 16.41
C ALA A 509 12.12 -6.07 15.38
N SER A 510 11.86 -5.10 14.49
CA SER A 510 12.78 -4.67 13.46
C SER A 510 14.07 -4.08 14.04
N THR A 511 13.93 -3.15 14.99
CA THR A 511 15.09 -2.50 15.63
C THR A 511 15.90 -3.50 16.45
N PHE A 512 15.23 -4.35 17.23
CA PHE A 512 15.91 -5.40 17.97
C PHE A 512 16.69 -6.34 17.04
N ALA A 513 16.05 -6.83 15.96
CA ALA A 513 16.69 -7.74 15.02
C ALA A 513 17.91 -7.11 14.33
N ALA A 514 17.78 -5.86 13.91
CA ALA A 514 18.87 -5.12 13.26
C ALA A 514 20.04 -4.86 14.23
N MET A 515 19.77 -4.45 15.48
CA MET A 515 20.79 -4.29 16.52
C MET A 515 21.48 -5.63 16.88
N ALA A 516 20.74 -6.74 16.97
CA ALA A 516 21.34 -8.04 17.20
C ALA A 516 22.25 -8.47 16.05
N ARG A 517 21.84 -8.23 14.78
CA ARG A 517 22.67 -8.48 13.60
C ARG A 517 23.95 -7.62 13.59
N SER A 518 23.86 -6.36 13.97
CA SER A 518 25.02 -5.45 13.97
C SER A 518 26.13 -5.89 14.93
N ILE A 519 25.78 -6.65 15.96
CA ILE A 519 26.77 -7.26 16.90
C ILE A 519 27.05 -8.75 16.59
N GLY A 520 26.67 -9.23 15.40
CA GLY A 520 27.00 -10.56 14.87
C GLY A 520 26.11 -11.69 15.35
N ILE A 521 24.93 -11.44 15.93
CA ILE A 521 24.01 -12.48 16.38
C ILE A 521 23.00 -12.80 15.26
N PRO A 522 22.94 -14.04 14.74
CA PRO A 522 22.04 -14.42 13.66
C PRO A 522 20.58 -14.27 14.10
N THR A 523 19.83 -13.44 13.38
CA THR A 523 18.48 -13.02 13.76
C THR A 523 17.56 -12.91 12.55
N ARG A 524 16.28 -13.26 12.74
CA ARG A 524 15.19 -13.04 11.79
C ARG A 524 13.98 -12.44 12.51
N ILE A 525 13.00 -11.96 11.77
CA ILE A 525 11.73 -11.49 12.32
C ILE A 525 10.67 -12.53 12.02
N ALA A 526 10.01 -13.03 13.04
CA ALA A 526 8.82 -13.86 12.90
C ALA A 526 7.57 -12.99 12.95
N VAL A 527 6.56 -13.41 12.20
CA VAL A 527 5.30 -12.73 12.00
C VAL A 527 4.16 -13.72 12.19
N GLY A 528 3.15 -13.34 12.94
CA GLY A 528 2.03 -14.21 13.27
C GLY A 528 1.11 -13.62 14.33
N PHE A 529 0.74 -14.44 15.31
CA PHE A 529 -0.18 -14.07 16.39
C PHE A 529 0.35 -14.57 17.73
N THR A 530 0.02 -13.87 18.81
CA THR A 530 0.18 -14.38 20.17
C THR A 530 -0.81 -15.53 20.41
N TRP A 531 -0.75 -16.17 21.58
CA TRP A 531 -1.53 -17.38 21.88
C TRP A 531 -3.06 -17.21 21.81
N GLY A 532 -3.60 -15.98 21.86
CA GLY A 532 -5.04 -15.73 21.92
C GLY A 532 -5.64 -15.97 23.30
N GLU A 533 -6.97 -16.10 23.35
CA GLU A 533 -7.72 -16.35 24.57
C GLU A 533 -8.23 -17.79 24.61
N PHE A 534 -8.05 -18.49 25.74
CA PHE A 534 -8.55 -19.84 25.88
C PHE A 534 -10.05 -19.82 26.22
N ASP A 535 -10.87 -20.35 25.31
CA ASP A 535 -12.30 -20.55 25.50
C ASP A 535 -12.55 -21.91 26.14
N VAL A 536 -12.97 -21.89 27.43
CA VAL A 536 -13.20 -23.08 28.21
C VAL A 536 -14.38 -23.92 27.71
N GLU A 537 -15.40 -23.27 27.09
CA GLU A 537 -16.57 -23.96 26.57
C GLU A 537 -16.25 -24.71 25.29
N ARG A 538 -15.44 -24.10 24.42
CA ARG A 538 -14.97 -24.70 23.14
C ARG A 538 -13.78 -25.64 23.36
N GLY A 539 -13.02 -25.46 24.42
CA GLY A 539 -11.77 -26.18 24.70
C GLY A 539 -10.65 -25.85 23.71
N GLU A 540 -10.59 -24.61 23.26
CA GLU A 540 -9.65 -24.14 22.24
C GLU A 540 -9.21 -22.70 22.48
N TYR A 541 -8.07 -22.31 21.91
CA TYR A 541 -7.62 -20.93 21.87
C TYR A 541 -8.33 -20.22 20.71
N VAL A 542 -8.95 -19.08 21.00
CA VAL A 542 -9.55 -18.18 20.00
C VAL A 542 -8.59 -17.04 19.74
N VAL A 543 -8.14 -16.93 18.51
CA VAL A 543 -7.18 -15.91 18.06
C VAL A 543 -7.90 -14.85 17.24
N ARG A 544 -7.76 -13.60 17.65
CA ARG A 544 -8.41 -12.44 17.06
C ARG A 544 -7.40 -11.55 16.34
N GLY A 545 -7.88 -10.59 15.53
CA GLY A 545 -7.02 -9.64 14.85
C GLY A 545 -6.11 -8.84 15.79
N GLU A 546 -6.60 -8.49 16.98
CA GLU A 546 -5.81 -7.80 18.02
C GLU A 546 -4.63 -8.60 18.59
N HIS A 547 -4.59 -9.92 18.36
CA HIS A 547 -3.47 -10.78 18.76
C HIS A 547 -2.36 -10.85 17.69
N ALA A 548 -2.50 -10.14 16.57
CA ALA A 548 -1.46 -10.06 15.55
C ALA A 548 -0.16 -9.51 16.13
N HIS A 549 0.98 -10.11 15.80
CA HIS A 549 2.24 -9.78 16.45
C HIS A 549 3.46 -10.07 15.55
N ALA A 550 4.52 -9.30 15.78
CA ALA A 550 5.84 -9.56 15.21
C ALA A 550 6.87 -9.64 16.34
N TRP A 551 7.83 -10.55 16.21
CA TRP A 551 8.88 -10.75 17.22
C TRP A 551 10.20 -11.19 16.59
N PRO A 552 11.35 -10.83 17.21
CA PRO A 552 12.65 -11.33 16.74
C PRO A 552 12.87 -12.78 17.20
N GLU A 553 13.43 -13.60 16.32
CA GLU A 553 13.93 -14.94 16.61
C GLU A 553 15.45 -14.97 16.39
N LEU A 554 16.16 -15.51 17.35
CA LEU A 554 17.63 -15.59 17.32
C LEU A 554 18.06 -17.06 17.23
N TYR A 555 19.12 -17.30 16.49
CA TYR A 555 19.67 -18.63 16.32
C TYR A 555 20.81 -18.87 17.30
N PHE A 556 20.76 -20.01 17.93
CA PHE A 556 21.85 -20.60 18.70
C PHE A 556 22.03 -22.04 18.23
N SER A 557 23.26 -22.43 17.94
CA SER A 557 23.56 -23.84 17.64
C SER A 557 23.46 -24.65 18.92
N GLY A 558 22.49 -25.55 19.06
CA GLY A 558 22.28 -26.32 20.26
C GLY A 558 21.95 -27.77 20.00
#